data_c186b391276268042015b2fe3679735c
#
_entry.id   c186b391276268042015b2fe3679735c
#
_cell.length_a   1.000
_cell.length_b   1.000
_cell.length_c   1.000
_cell.angle_alpha   90.00
_cell.angle_beta   90.00
_cell.angle_gamma   90.00
#
_symmetry.space_group_name_H-M   'P 1'
#
loop_
_entity.id
_entity.type
_entity.pdbx_description
1 polymer ?
#
loop_
_entity_poly.entity_id
_entity_poly.type
_entity_poly.pdbx_seq_one_letter_code
_entity_poly.pdbx_strand_id
1 'polypeptide(L)'
;MSVYKNDDVNAFEKAVYSIIKQTYYVDLYIYCDGELPPSLYKRVNLLAKHNQVNVLENKINRGLAHALNQMIEVVLDKGYEFIARMDSDDLSRPNRIEKQVLFMTSNDHVDVCGTYCREFGASHALEIKSLPLKHDQLVDFAITRCPFVHPTVMFRRRVFLEGYRYPTNTRLTEDMGLWLNLLKGNKIFANLDEVLLDYRLTEATLTRRHGLSKAFSEFMMRFNYMVKLKRISLHNIILVSFRLVFHLLPTSLLKVLYRYFR
;
A
#
# COMPACT_ATOMS: atom_id res chain seq x y z
N MET A 1 -4.14 -4.48 9.00
CA MET A 1 -4.69 -3.10 8.96
C MET A 1 -4.14 -2.30 10.14
N SER A 2 -3.61 -1.11 9.94
CA SER A 2 -3.20 -0.23 11.05
C SER A 2 -4.24 0.87 11.24
N VAL A 3 -4.54 1.21 12.48
CA VAL A 3 -5.44 2.29 12.88
C VAL A 3 -4.75 3.20 13.88
N TYR A 4 -4.95 4.53 13.78
CA TYR A 4 -4.34 5.51 14.67
C TYR A 4 -5.32 6.66 15.01
N LYS A 5 -4.93 7.55 15.91
CA LYS A 5 -5.81 8.56 16.53
C LYS A 5 -6.59 9.48 15.57
N ASN A 6 -6.10 9.70 14.32
CA ASN A 6 -6.74 10.60 13.36
C ASN A 6 -7.64 9.88 12.34
N ASP A 7 -7.82 8.55 12.47
CA ASP A 7 -8.67 7.80 11.56
C ASP A 7 -10.15 8.07 11.86
N ASP A 8 -10.95 8.13 10.79
CA ASP A 8 -12.41 8.31 10.89
C ASP A 8 -13.07 7.00 11.33
N VAL A 9 -13.86 7.06 12.39
CA VAL A 9 -14.54 5.90 13.00
C VAL A 9 -15.45 5.16 12.01
N ASN A 10 -16.19 5.91 11.18
CA ASN A 10 -17.14 5.31 10.23
C ASN A 10 -16.44 4.71 9.03
N ALA A 11 -15.37 5.36 8.54
CA ALA A 11 -14.54 4.81 7.47
C ALA A 11 -13.87 3.51 7.94
N PHE A 12 -13.27 3.53 9.13
CA PHE A 12 -12.66 2.35 9.74
C PHE A 12 -13.64 1.18 9.88
N GLU A 13 -14.82 1.43 10.41
CA GLU A 13 -15.84 0.39 10.54
C GLU A 13 -16.21 -0.23 9.19
N LYS A 14 -16.44 0.60 8.16
CA LYS A 14 -16.74 0.14 6.81
C LYS A 14 -15.57 -0.67 6.21
N ALA A 15 -14.33 -0.24 6.42
CA ALA A 15 -13.15 -0.94 5.99
C ALA A 15 -13.06 -2.34 6.61
N VAL A 16 -13.25 -2.46 7.93
CA VAL A 16 -13.25 -3.75 8.64
C VAL A 16 -14.36 -4.66 8.11
N TYR A 17 -15.61 -4.16 7.98
CA TYR A 17 -16.70 -4.97 7.45
C TYR A 17 -16.48 -5.39 5.99
N SER A 18 -15.78 -4.61 5.19
CA SER A 18 -15.43 -5.00 3.81
C SER A 18 -14.48 -6.21 3.75
N ILE A 19 -13.71 -6.44 4.83
CA ILE A 19 -12.84 -7.63 4.97
C ILE A 19 -13.61 -8.80 5.60
N ILE A 20 -14.41 -8.56 6.64
CA ILE A 20 -15.22 -9.64 7.27
C ILE A 20 -16.18 -10.28 6.27
N LYS A 21 -16.68 -9.49 5.30
CA LYS A 21 -17.64 -9.93 4.28
C LYS A 21 -16.99 -10.46 2.99
N GLN A 22 -15.72 -10.82 3.00
CA GLN A 22 -15.07 -11.43 1.83
C GLN A 22 -15.69 -12.80 1.54
N THR A 23 -15.74 -13.18 0.25
CA THR A 23 -16.16 -14.53 -0.19
C THR A 23 -15.18 -15.62 0.22
N TYR A 24 -13.96 -15.25 0.52
CA TYR A 24 -12.90 -16.13 1.03
C TYR A 24 -12.65 -15.82 2.52
N TYR A 25 -12.55 -16.84 3.36
CA TYR A 25 -12.30 -16.64 4.80
C TYR A 25 -10.95 -15.97 5.05
N VAL A 26 -10.94 -14.94 5.90
CA VAL A 26 -9.76 -14.12 6.21
C VAL A 26 -9.68 -13.86 7.70
N ASP A 27 -8.52 -14.06 8.29
CA ASP A 27 -8.21 -13.51 9.61
C ASP A 27 -7.70 -12.09 9.47
N LEU A 28 -8.41 -11.14 10.06
CA LEU A 28 -8.07 -9.72 10.04
C LEU A 28 -7.26 -9.36 11.29
N TYR A 29 -6.06 -8.82 11.08
CA TYR A 29 -5.23 -8.24 12.13
C TYR A 29 -5.33 -6.71 12.10
N ILE A 30 -5.76 -6.12 13.22
CA ILE A 30 -5.85 -4.67 13.43
C ILE A 30 -4.77 -4.27 14.44
N TYR A 31 -3.92 -3.33 14.05
CA TYR A 31 -2.88 -2.78 14.93
C TYR A 31 -3.24 -1.35 15.30
N CYS A 32 -3.45 -1.11 16.60
CA CYS A 32 -3.67 0.21 17.17
C CYS A 32 -2.31 0.89 17.37
N ASP A 33 -1.98 1.86 16.52
CA ASP A 33 -0.70 2.57 16.54
C ASP A 33 -0.78 3.82 17.43
N GLY A 34 -0.56 3.64 18.71
CA GLY A 34 -0.70 4.63 19.77
C GLY A 34 -2.09 4.65 20.39
N GLU A 35 -2.26 5.49 21.39
CA GLU A 35 -3.55 5.68 22.08
C GLU A 35 -4.60 6.20 21.10
N LEU A 36 -5.77 5.55 21.09
CA LEU A 36 -6.91 5.91 20.26
C LEU A 36 -7.91 6.76 21.02
N PRO A 37 -8.61 7.71 20.35
CA PRO A 37 -9.75 8.42 20.93
C PRO A 37 -10.82 7.45 21.43
N PRO A 38 -11.56 7.78 22.50
CA PRO A 38 -12.54 6.87 23.12
C PRO A 38 -13.58 6.29 22.14
N SER A 39 -14.03 7.08 21.17
CA SER A 39 -14.99 6.64 20.14
C SER A 39 -14.42 5.57 19.21
N LEU A 40 -13.16 5.76 18.77
CA LEU A 40 -12.46 4.81 17.91
C LEU A 40 -12.07 3.54 18.68
N TYR A 41 -11.57 3.70 19.90
CA TYR A 41 -11.24 2.57 20.78
C TYR A 41 -12.48 1.69 21.09
N LYS A 42 -13.63 2.33 21.40
CA LYS A 42 -14.89 1.61 21.59
C LYS A 42 -15.28 0.82 20.32
N ARG A 43 -15.06 1.40 19.13
CA ARG A 43 -15.37 0.73 17.86
C ARG A 43 -14.42 -0.45 17.61
N VAL A 44 -13.13 -0.33 17.86
CA VAL A 44 -12.16 -1.43 17.78
C VAL A 44 -12.60 -2.59 18.67
N ASN A 45 -12.94 -2.32 19.95
CA ASN A 45 -13.37 -3.34 20.89
C ASN A 45 -14.69 -4.03 20.50
N LEU A 46 -15.60 -3.30 19.83
CA LEU A 46 -16.81 -3.89 19.31
C LEU A 46 -16.52 -4.85 18.15
N LEU A 47 -15.66 -4.44 17.23
CA LEU A 47 -15.27 -5.24 16.06
C LEU A 47 -14.40 -6.45 16.46
N ALA A 48 -13.62 -6.34 17.52
CA ALA A 48 -12.83 -7.45 18.08
C ALA A 48 -13.67 -8.64 18.59
N LYS A 49 -14.99 -8.47 18.73
CA LYS A 49 -15.91 -9.58 19.05
C LYS A 49 -16.17 -10.54 17.89
N HIS A 50 -15.82 -10.15 16.66
CA HIS A 50 -15.88 -11.06 15.53
C HIS A 50 -14.70 -12.04 15.57
N ASN A 51 -14.97 -13.31 15.40
CA ASN A 51 -13.97 -14.38 15.48
C ASN A 51 -12.79 -14.22 14.49
N GLN A 52 -13.03 -13.51 13.38
CA GLN A 52 -12.01 -13.21 12.36
C GLN A 52 -11.10 -12.03 12.73
N VAL A 53 -11.41 -11.26 13.78
CA VAL A 53 -10.72 -10.01 14.10
C VAL A 53 -9.77 -10.20 15.27
N ASN A 54 -8.49 -9.96 15.02
CA ASN A 54 -7.41 -9.99 15.99
C ASN A 54 -6.87 -8.57 16.20
N VAL A 55 -6.83 -8.10 17.44
CA VAL A 55 -6.38 -6.75 17.76
C VAL A 55 -5.02 -6.80 18.45
N LEU A 56 -4.11 -5.97 17.98
CA LEU A 56 -2.79 -5.72 18.57
C LEU A 56 -2.73 -4.25 19.00
N GLU A 57 -2.28 -3.98 20.19
CA GLU A 57 -2.23 -2.61 20.74
C GLU A 57 -0.80 -2.19 21.04
N ASN A 58 -0.46 -0.96 20.69
CA ASN A 58 0.74 -0.29 21.13
C ASN A 58 0.38 1.10 21.68
N LYS A 59 0.88 1.44 22.87
CA LYS A 59 0.62 2.74 23.50
C LYS A 59 1.30 3.91 22.81
N ILE A 60 2.37 3.66 22.06
CA ILE A 60 3.19 4.68 21.41
C ILE A 60 2.97 4.60 19.92
N ASN A 61 2.57 5.72 19.29
CA ASN A 61 2.52 5.81 17.85
C ASN A 61 3.95 5.81 17.28
N ARG A 62 4.26 4.80 16.48
CA ARG A 62 5.56 4.63 15.81
C ARG A 62 5.48 4.74 14.29
N GLY A 63 4.29 4.92 13.75
CA GLY A 63 4.02 5.09 12.32
C GLY A 63 3.79 3.78 11.58
N LEU A 64 3.24 3.93 10.37
CA LEU A 64 2.71 2.83 9.55
C LEU A 64 3.71 1.70 9.32
N ALA A 65 4.96 2.01 8.96
CA ALA A 65 5.98 1.00 8.70
C ALA A 65 6.25 0.09 9.91
N HIS A 66 6.32 0.68 11.10
CA HIS A 66 6.46 -0.10 12.35
C HIS A 66 5.24 -0.97 12.61
N ALA A 67 4.04 -0.41 12.48
CA ALA A 67 2.77 -1.14 12.68
C ALA A 67 2.67 -2.34 11.74
N LEU A 68 2.98 -2.15 10.44
CA LEU A 68 2.97 -3.22 9.44
C LEU A 68 4.00 -4.31 9.76
N ASN A 69 5.23 -3.93 10.14
CA ASN A 69 6.27 -4.89 10.49
C ASN A 69 5.88 -5.71 11.73
N GLN A 70 5.31 -5.09 12.76
CA GLN A 70 4.84 -5.82 13.95
C GLN A 70 3.74 -6.83 13.60
N MET A 71 2.78 -6.46 12.76
CA MET A 71 1.76 -7.40 12.27
C MET A 71 2.37 -8.54 11.47
N ILE A 72 3.38 -8.25 10.62
CA ILE A 72 4.10 -9.29 9.86
C ILE A 72 4.73 -10.32 10.79
N GLU A 73 5.42 -9.91 11.86
CA GLU A 73 6.01 -10.86 12.84
C GLU A 73 4.93 -11.78 13.43
N VAL A 74 3.82 -11.21 13.87
CA VAL A 74 2.73 -11.99 14.47
C VAL A 74 2.11 -12.98 13.48
N VAL A 75 1.87 -12.57 12.23
CA VAL A 75 1.20 -13.45 11.25
C VAL A 75 2.15 -14.51 10.68
N LEU A 76 3.45 -14.29 10.68
CA LEU A 76 4.43 -15.29 10.26
C LEU A 76 4.39 -16.54 11.15
N ASP A 77 4.20 -16.36 12.48
CA ASP A 77 4.10 -17.48 13.43
C ASP A 77 2.81 -18.30 13.26
N LYS A 78 1.78 -17.73 12.60
CA LYS A 78 0.49 -18.41 12.39
C LYS A 78 0.45 -19.34 11.16
N GLY A 79 1.47 -19.31 10.32
CA GLY A 79 1.58 -20.24 9.19
C GLY A 79 0.73 -19.89 7.96
N TYR A 80 0.17 -18.68 7.86
CA TYR A 80 -0.57 -18.24 6.66
C TYR A 80 0.31 -18.28 5.41
N GLU A 81 -0.26 -18.74 4.30
CA GLU A 81 0.44 -18.80 3.02
C GLU A 81 0.52 -17.42 2.35
N PHE A 82 -0.54 -16.63 2.49
CA PHE A 82 -0.64 -15.30 1.90
C PHE A 82 -0.93 -14.25 2.97
N ILE A 83 -0.38 -13.05 2.79
CA ILE A 83 -0.56 -11.90 3.67
C ILE A 83 -1.03 -10.72 2.82
N ALA A 84 -2.29 -10.32 2.98
CA ALA A 84 -2.89 -9.21 2.26
C ALA A 84 -2.85 -7.92 3.09
N ARG A 85 -2.62 -6.80 2.41
CA ARG A 85 -2.62 -5.47 3.01
C ARG A 85 -4.00 -4.81 2.87
N MET A 86 -4.36 -3.97 3.84
CA MET A 86 -5.57 -3.15 3.80
C MET A 86 -5.37 -1.87 4.62
N ASP A 87 -5.84 -0.73 4.11
CA ASP A 87 -5.91 0.54 4.84
C ASP A 87 -7.18 0.62 5.69
N SER A 88 -7.15 1.48 6.72
CA SER A 88 -8.24 1.67 7.67
C SER A 88 -9.42 2.47 7.12
N ASP A 89 -9.31 3.01 5.91
CA ASP A 89 -10.31 3.89 5.31
C ASP A 89 -10.75 3.49 3.89
N ASP A 90 -10.19 2.40 3.34
CA ASP A 90 -10.53 1.86 2.03
C ASP A 90 -11.64 0.80 2.11
N LEU A 91 -12.20 0.41 0.96
CA LEU A 91 -13.21 -0.63 0.87
C LEU A 91 -12.75 -1.77 -0.06
N SER A 92 -12.57 -2.96 0.50
CA SER A 92 -12.26 -4.16 -0.27
C SER A 92 -13.52 -4.67 -0.97
N ARG A 93 -13.44 -4.99 -2.27
CA ARG A 93 -14.54 -5.64 -2.97
C ARG A 93 -14.72 -7.07 -2.47
N PRO A 94 -15.97 -7.62 -2.41
CA PRO A 94 -16.25 -8.89 -1.73
C PRO A 94 -15.42 -10.09 -2.19
N ASN A 95 -15.04 -10.13 -3.45
CA ASN A 95 -14.29 -11.25 -4.06
C ASN A 95 -12.77 -10.97 -4.22
N ARG A 96 -12.27 -9.88 -3.61
CA ARG A 96 -10.86 -9.51 -3.77
C ARG A 96 -9.92 -10.62 -3.32
N ILE A 97 -10.08 -11.08 -2.09
CA ILE A 97 -9.14 -12.06 -1.50
C ILE A 97 -9.21 -13.38 -2.24
N GLU A 98 -10.40 -13.87 -2.57
CA GLU A 98 -10.59 -15.08 -3.37
C GLU A 98 -9.85 -15.00 -4.70
N LYS A 99 -10.03 -13.94 -5.47
CA LYS A 99 -9.37 -13.74 -6.76
C LYS A 99 -7.85 -13.65 -6.64
N GLN A 100 -7.35 -12.93 -5.63
CA GLN A 100 -5.91 -12.85 -5.40
C GLN A 100 -5.31 -14.19 -4.96
N VAL A 101 -5.99 -14.96 -4.11
CA VAL A 101 -5.56 -16.31 -3.71
C VAL A 101 -5.52 -17.23 -4.91
N LEU A 102 -6.59 -17.29 -5.72
CA LEU A 102 -6.64 -18.09 -6.95
C LEU A 102 -5.51 -17.73 -7.92
N PHE A 103 -5.28 -16.43 -8.12
CA PHE A 103 -4.18 -15.96 -8.98
C PHE A 103 -2.81 -16.40 -8.44
N MET A 104 -2.55 -16.18 -7.15
CA MET A 104 -1.27 -16.52 -6.53
C MET A 104 -1.05 -18.04 -6.52
N THR A 105 -2.08 -18.85 -6.27
CA THR A 105 -1.99 -20.31 -6.30
C THR A 105 -1.69 -20.83 -7.70
N SER A 106 -2.25 -20.21 -8.74
CA SER A 106 -2.00 -20.57 -10.15
C SER A 106 -0.67 -20.05 -10.69
N ASN A 107 0.02 -19.16 -9.95
CA ASN A 107 1.26 -18.51 -10.37
C ASN A 107 2.31 -18.55 -9.24
N ASP A 108 2.83 -19.74 -8.95
CA ASP A 108 3.75 -19.98 -7.82
C ASP A 108 5.02 -19.14 -7.86
N HIS A 109 5.45 -18.70 -9.03
CA HIS A 109 6.63 -17.86 -9.21
C HIS A 109 6.38 -16.40 -8.76
N VAL A 110 5.12 -15.95 -8.63
CA VAL A 110 4.78 -14.58 -8.21
C VAL A 110 4.94 -14.45 -6.69
N ASP A 111 5.66 -13.43 -6.25
CA ASP A 111 5.90 -13.12 -4.85
C ASP A 111 4.92 -12.08 -4.29
N VAL A 112 4.53 -11.12 -5.11
CA VAL A 112 3.61 -10.03 -4.75
C VAL A 112 2.64 -9.77 -5.88
N CYS A 113 1.35 -9.75 -5.58
CA CYS A 113 0.34 -9.30 -6.53
C CYS A 113 -0.45 -8.11 -5.99
N GLY A 114 -0.75 -7.15 -6.87
CA GLY A 114 -1.70 -6.07 -6.62
C GLY A 114 -2.94 -6.19 -7.49
N THR A 115 -3.81 -5.19 -7.44
CA THR A 115 -5.00 -5.09 -8.29
C THR A 115 -5.21 -3.64 -8.72
N TYR A 116 -6.07 -3.41 -9.70
CA TYR A 116 -6.60 -2.09 -9.96
C TYR A 116 -7.47 -1.62 -8.79
N CYS A 117 -7.69 -0.32 -8.72
CA CYS A 117 -8.63 0.26 -7.76
C CYS A 117 -9.51 1.31 -8.43
N ARG A 118 -10.67 1.56 -7.83
CA ARG A 118 -11.46 2.77 -8.05
C ARG A 118 -11.08 3.77 -6.96
N GLU A 119 -10.85 5.00 -7.33
CA GLU A 119 -10.63 6.06 -6.36
C GLU A 119 -11.94 6.78 -6.05
N PHE A 120 -12.12 7.27 -4.82
CA PHE A 120 -13.31 8.01 -4.41
C PHE A 120 -13.00 9.02 -3.30
N GLY A 121 -13.89 9.99 -3.07
CA GLY A 121 -13.82 10.94 -1.96
C GLY A 121 -13.09 12.25 -2.26
N ALA A 122 -12.51 12.42 -3.45
CA ALA A 122 -11.89 13.68 -3.90
C ALA A 122 -12.31 14.03 -5.32
N SER A 123 -12.24 15.31 -5.67
CA SER A 123 -12.64 15.82 -7.00
C SER A 123 -11.78 15.30 -8.17
N HIS A 124 -10.58 14.82 -7.87
CA HIS A 124 -9.61 14.28 -8.82
C HIS A 124 -9.52 12.75 -8.79
N ALA A 125 -10.49 12.08 -8.16
CA ALA A 125 -10.56 10.62 -8.09
C ALA A 125 -10.81 10.00 -9.47
N LEU A 126 -10.14 8.86 -9.73
CA LEU A 126 -10.25 8.10 -10.96
C LEU A 126 -11.24 6.94 -10.78
N GLU A 127 -12.14 6.74 -11.74
CA GLU A 127 -13.04 5.59 -11.77
C GLU A 127 -12.27 4.26 -11.87
N ILE A 128 -11.19 4.26 -12.63
CA ILE A 128 -10.29 3.11 -12.74
C ILE A 128 -8.85 3.63 -12.69
N LYS A 129 -8.10 3.19 -11.71
CA LYS A 129 -6.66 3.33 -11.67
C LYS A 129 -6.03 2.01 -12.01
N SER A 130 -5.55 1.93 -13.26
CA SER A 130 -4.84 0.77 -13.80
C SER A 130 -3.33 0.90 -13.61
N LEU A 131 -2.66 -0.23 -13.57
CA LEU A 131 -1.21 -0.36 -13.44
C LEU A 131 -0.72 -1.45 -14.39
N PRO A 132 0.58 -1.47 -14.76
CA PRO A 132 1.12 -2.57 -15.55
C PRO A 132 0.86 -3.93 -14.87
N LEU A 133 0.64 -4.97 -15.67
CA LEU A 133 0.27 -6.30 -15.17
C LEU A 133 1.47 -7.21 -14.97
N LYS A 134 2.44 -7.17 -15.89
CA LYS A 134 3.56 -8.11 -15.98
C LYS A 134 4.81 -7.58 -15.27
N HIS A 135 5.61 -8.50 -14.74
CA HIS A 135 6.82 -8.20 -13.98
C HIS A 135 7.76 -7.20 -14.68
N ASP A 136 8.15 -7.46 -15.94
CA ASP A 136 9.10 -6.58 -16.63
C ASP A 136 8.60 -5.15 -16.79
N GLN A 137 7.30 -5.01 -17.08
CA GLN A 137 6.65 -3.69 -17.15
C GLN A 137 6.63 -3.01 -15.77
N LEU A 138 6.41 -3.78 -14.69
CA LEU A 138 6.40 -3.27 -13.31
C LEU A 138 7.79 -2.86 -12.84
N VAL A 139 8.85 -3.57 -13.26
CA VAL A 139 10.24 -3.18 -13.00
C VAL A 139 10.55 -1.81 -13.61
N ASP A 140 10.22 -1.62 -14.88
CA ASP A 140 10.45 -0.34 -15.56
C ASP A 140 9.59 0.78 -14.96
N PHE A 141 8.33 0.49 -14.68
CA PHE A 141 7.40 1.43 -14.05
C PHE A 141 7.83 1.85 -12.64
N ALA A 142 8.41 0.94 -11.86
CA ALA A 142 8.87 1.20 -10.50
C ALA A 142 9.99 2.25 -10.41
N ILE A 143 10.76 2.47 -11.48
CA ILE A 143 11.77 3.52 -11.51
C ILE A 143 11.13 4.90 -11.29
N THR A 144 10.00 5.14 -11.92
CA THR A 144 9.37 6.47 -11.94
C THR A 144 8.06 6.56 -11.16
N ARG A 145 7.36 5.45 -10.96
CA ARG A 145 6.03 5.39 -10.30
C ARG A 145 5.98 4.25 -9.29
N CYS A 146 4.95 4.22 -8.45
CA CYS A 146 4.70 3.10 -7.55
C CYS A 146 4.07 1.94 -8.34
N PRO A 147 4.66 0.72 -8.32
CA PRO A 147 4.17 -0.42 -9.12
C PRO A 147 2.85 -1.00 -8.62
N PHE A 148 2.45 -0.64 -7.40
CA PHE A 148 1.23 -1.09 -6.76
C PHE A 148 0.44 0.06 -6.14
N VAL A 149 -0.86 -0.13 -6.01
CA VAL A 149 -1.67 0.60 -5.04
C VAL A 149 -1.55 -0.13 -3.72
N HIS A 150 -0.88 0.46 -2.74
CA HIS A 150 -0.43 -0.22 -1.51
C HIS A 150 -1.52 -1.06 -0.80
N PRO A 151 -2.76 -0.56 -0.57
CA PRO A 151 -3.79 -1.38 0.08
C PRO A 151 -4.34 -2.53 -0.76
N THR A 152 -3.95 -2.67 -2.03
CA THR A 152 -4.39 -3.78 -2.87
C THR A 152 -3.48 -5.01 -2.80
N VAL A 153 -2.28 -4.91 -2.23
CA VAL A 153 -1.27 -5.96 -2.37
C VAL A 153 -1.55 -7.19 -1.52
N MET A 154 -1.18 -8.33 -2.08
CA MET A 154 -1.05 -9.61 -1.39
C MET A 154 0.36 -10.15 -1.60
N PHE A 155 1.00 -10.56 -0.52
CA PHE A 155 2.34 -11.13 -0.50
C PHE A 155 2.27 -12.64 -0.28
N ARG A 156 3.17 -13.37 -0.91
CA ARG A 156 3.48 -14.73 -0.52
C ARG A 156 4.32 -14.71 0.77
N ARG A 157 4.03 -15.61 1.72
CA ARG A 157 4.71 -15.69 3.03
C ARG A 157 6.22 -15.73 2.91
N ARG A 158 6.77 -16.43 1.91
CA ARG A 158 8.23 -16.55 1.70
C ARG A 158 8.94 -15.20 1.61
N VAL A 159 8.29 -14.15 1.10
CA VAL A 159 8.85 -12.78 1.07
C VAL A 159 9.30 -12.34 2.45
N PHE A 160 8.48 -12.53 3.46
CA PHE A 160 8.77 -12.09 4.81
C PHE A 160 9.63 -13.10 5.59
N LEU A 161 9.58 -14.39 5.25
CA LEU A 161 10.50 -15.40 5.78
C LEU A 161 11.96 -15.15 5.35
N GLU A 162 12.18 -14.57 4.18
CA GLU A 162 13.48 -14.13 3.70
C GLU A 162 13.98 -12.83 4.35
N GLY A 163 13.21 -12.27 5.30
CA GLY A 163 13.63 -11.11 6.10
C GLY A 163 13.23 -9.75 5.51
N TYR A 164 12.49 -9.68 4.39
CA TYR A 164 12.03 -8.39 3.87
C TYR A 164 11.05 -7.73 4.83
N ARG A 165 11.23 -6.41 5.05
CA ARG A 165 10.40 -5.59 5.94
C ARG A 165 10.23 -4.20 5.34
N TYR A 166 9.19 -3.50 5.76
CA TYR A 166 9.01 -2.08 5.45
C TYR A 166 10.14 -1.27 6.09
N PRO A 167 10.84 -0.39 5.35
CA PRO A 167 11.87 0.47 5.93
C PRO A 167 11.23 1.48 6.89
N THR A 168 11.78 1.60 8.09
CA THR A 168 11.30 2.50 9.15
C THR A 168 12.01 3.84 9.20
N ASN A 169 13.06 4.00 8.41
CA ASN A 169 13.87 5.21 8.30
C ASN A 169 13.46 6.11 7.10
N THR A 170 12.31 5.85 6.50
CA THR A 170 11.76 6.63 5.39
C THR A 170 10.62 7.52 5.90
N ARG A 171 10.34 8.61 5.19
CA ARG A 171 9.21 9.49 5.50
C ARG A 171 8.16 9.43 4.39
N LEU A 172 7.04 8.72 4.64
CA LEU A 172 5.91 8.54 3.69
C LEU A 172 6.32 7.90 2.35
N THR A 173 7.31 7.01 2.36
CA THR A 173 7.81 6.27 1.19
C THR A 173 8.19 4.84 1.55
N GLU A 174 7.66 4.33 2.67
CA GLU A 174 7.90 2.99 3.19
C GLU A 174 7.48 1.88 2.21
N ASP A 175 6.36 2.08 1.51
CA ASP A 175 5.87 1.20 0.46
C ASP A 175 6.85 1.13 -0.72
N MET A 176 7.23 2.30 -1.24
CA MET A 176 8.17 2.36 -2.36
C MET A 176 9.54 1.77 -1.99
N GLY A 177 10.02 2.03 -0.77
CA GLY A 177 11.27 1.44 -0.27
C GLY A 177 11.21 -0.08 -0.21
N LEU A 178 10.08 -0.67 0.21
CA LEU A 178 9.90 -2.11 0.20
C LEU A 178 9.89 -2.66 -1.24
N TRP A 179 9.13 -2.04 -2.17
CA TRP A 179 9.07 -2.49 -3.56
C TRP A 179 10.44 -2.53 -4.22
N LEU A 180 11.21 -1.49 -4.04
CA LEU A 180 12.56 -1.41 -4.62
C LEU A 180 13.51 -2.44 -4.01
N ASN A 181 13.41 -2.72 -2.70
CA ASN A 181 14.19 -3.78 -2.05
C ASN A 181 13.81 -5.16 -2.57
N LEU A 182 12.53 -5.43 -2.76
CA LEU A 182 12.03 -6.69 -3.32
C LEU A 182 12.50 -6.90 -4.76
N LEU A 183 12.41 -5.88 -5.60
CA LEU A 183 12.91 -5.93 -6.99
C LEU A 183 14.41 -6.16 -7.05
N LYS A 184 15.19 -5.52 -6.15
CA LYS A 184 16.62 -5.79 -6.02
C LYS A 184 16.91 -7.24 -5.64
N GLY A 185 16.05 -7.87 -4.84
CA GLY A 185 16.12 -9.27 -4.45
C GLY A 185 15.49 -10.23 -5.46
N ASN A 186 15.23 -9.78 -6.69
CA ASN A 186 14.61 -10.56 -7.78
C ASN A 186 13.23 -11.14 -7.44
N LYS A 187 12.45 -10.46 -6.59
CA LYS A 187 11.07 -10.85 -6.31
C LYS A 187 10.17 -10.51 -7.50
N ILE A 188 9.29 -11.45 -7.84
CA ILE A 188 8.42 -11.35 -9.01
C ILE A 188 7.10 -10.67 -8.65
N PHE A 189 6.75 -9.65 -9.41
CA PHE A 189 5.56 -8.82 -9.26
C PHE A 189 4.54 -9.09 -10.34
N ALA A 190 3.26 -8.98 -10.00
CA ALA A 190 2.16 -8.97 -10.96
C ALA A 190 1.01 -8.08 -10.45
N ASN A 191 0.13 -7.64 -11.34
CA ASN A 191 -1.17 -7.08 -10.98
C ASN A 191 -2.29 -7.87 -11.66
N LEU A 192 -3.44 -7.96 -10.98
CA LEU A 192 -4.67 -8.45 -11.59
C LEU A 192 -5.34 -7.31 -12.36
N ASP A 193 -5.86 -7.63 -13.53
CA ASP A 193 -6.61 -6.73 -14.43
C ASP A 193 -8.06 -6.53 -13.95
N GLU A 194 -8.24 -6.26 -12.65
CA GLU A 194 -9.56 -6.09 -12.06
C GLU A 194 -9.56 -5.01 -10.97
N VAL A 195 -10.65 -4.23 -10.91
CA VAL A 195 -10.90 -3.27 -9.81
C VAL A 195 -11.45 -4.05 -8.61
N LEU A 196 -10.60 -4.32 -7.62
CA LEU A 196 -10.93 -5.11 -6.44
C LEU A 196 -10.84 -4.33 -5.13
N LEU A 197 -10.57 -3.02 -5.20
CA LEU A 197 -10.52 -2.12 -4.05
C LEU A 197 -11.10 -0.76 -4.45
N ASP A 198 -11.88 -0.15 -3.56
CA ASP A 198 -12.23 1.26 -3.63
C ASP A 198 -11.29 2.03 -2.68
N TYR A 199 -10.40 2.84 -3.27
CA TYR A 199 -9.34 3.58 -2.60
C TYR A 199 -9.80 4.98 -2.22
N ARG A 200 -9.79 5.31 -0.93
CA ARG A 200 -10.21 6.62 -0.45
C ARG A 200 -9.14 7.68 -0.68
N LEU A 201 -9.55 8.76 -1.33
CA LEU A 201 -8.76 9.99 -1.43
C LEU A 201 -9.42 11.09 -0.62
N THR A 202 -8.61 11.94 -0.02
CA THR A 202 -9.04 13.21 0.56
C THR A 202 -8.37 14.35 -0.20
N GLU A 203 -8.98 15.54 -0.19
CA GLU A 203 -8.34 16.74 -0.77
C GLU A 203 -6.96 17.02 -0.14
N ALA A 204 -6.79 16.66 1.13
CA ALA A 204 -5.53 16.77 1.85
C ALA A 204 -4.46 15.73 1.41
N THR A 205 -4.84 14.68 0.66
CA THR A 205 -3.89 13.67 0.20
C THR A 205 -2.82 14.27 -0.72
N LEU A 206 -3.18 15.26 -1.53
CA LEU A 206 -2.22 15.98 -2.39
C LEU A 206 -1.28 16.86 -1.56
N THR A 207 -1.80 17.62 -0.59
CA THR A 207 -0.99 18.51 0.25
C THR A 207 0.04 17.76 1.10
N ARG A 208 -0.29 16.58 1.60
CA ARG A 208 0.66 15.73 2.35
C ARG A 208 1.86 15.24 1.53
N ARG A 209 1.76 15.26 0.20
CA ARG A 209 2.82 14.82 -0.72
C ARG A 209 3.82 15.93 -1.06
N HIS A 210 3.62 17.17 -0.64
CA HIS A 210 4.51 18.29 -0.88
C HIS A 210 5.69 18.35 0.12
N GLY A 211 6.80 18.94 -0.34
CA GLY A 211 7.96 19.29 0.46
C GLY A 211 9.29 18.91 -0.17
N LEU A 212 10.24 19.85 -0.19
CA LEU A 212 11.57 19.70 -0.78
C LEU A 212 12.36 18.51 -0.21
N SER A 213 12.34 18.33 1.11
CA SER A 213 13.05 17.24 1.78
C SER A 213 12.54 15.86 1.33
N LYS A 214 11.21 15.74 1.17
CA LYS A 214 10.57 14.52 0.67
C LYS A 214 10.90 14.27 -0.81
N ALA A 215 10.82 15.32 -1.63
CA ALA A 215 11.13 15.26 -3.06
C ALA A 215 12.57 14.79 -3.28
N PHE A 216 13.52 15.34 -2.53
CA PHE A 216 14.93 14.95 -2.63
C PHE A 216 15.19 13.52 -2.14
N SER A 217 14.57 13.13 -1.02
CA SER A 217 14.67 11.75 -0.50
C SER A 217 14.11 10.74 -1.51
N GLU A 218 12.95 11.02 -2.11
CA GLU A 218 12.35 10.16 -3.14
C GLU A 218 13.21 10.12 -4.42
N PHE A 219 13.75 11.26 -4.85
CA PHE A 219 14.66 11.34 -5.99
C PHE A 219 15.92 10.48 -5.76
N MET A 220 16.60 10.65 -4.64
CA MET A 220 17.82 9.89 -4.32
C MET A 220 17.54 8.38 -4.23
N MET A 221 16.40 8.01 -3.64
CA MET A 221 15.99 6.62 -3.57
C MET A 221 15.82 6.04 -4.99
N ARG A 222 15.03 6.69 -5.86
CA ARG A 222 14.77 6.24 -7.24
C ARG A 222 16.03 6.22 -8.09
N PHE A 223 16.86 7.26 -7.99
CA PHE A 223 18.14 7.31 -8.71
C PHE A 223 19.05 6.15 -8.32
N ASN A 224 19.24 5.90 -7.02
CA ASN A 224 20.04 4.79 -6.52
C ASN A 224 19.52 3.43 -7.03
N TYR A 225 18.20 3.23 -7.08
CA TYR A 225 17.62 1.99 -7.57
C TYR A 225 17.71 1.86 -9.09
N MET A 226 17.53 2.95 -9.84
CA MET A 226 17.74 2.96 -11.29
C MET A 226 19.14 2.45 -11.65
N VAL A 227 20.17 2.90 -10.90
CA VAL A 227 21.55 2.42 -11.04
C VAL A 227 21.67 0.95 -10.66
N LYS A 228 21.14 0.55 -9.49
CA LYS A 228 21.24 -0.83 -8.96
C LYS A 228 20.51 -1.85 -9.83
N LEU A 229 19.36 -1.48 -10.40
CA LEU A 229 18.59 -2.33 -11.32
C LEU A 229 19.14 -2.28 -12.76
N LYS A 230 20.23 -1.55 -13.02
CA LYS A 230 20.82 -1.37 -14.36
C LYS A 230 19.82 -0.85 -15.40
N ARG A 231 18.87 0.01 -14.97
CA ARG A 231 17.83 0.61 -15.83
C ARG A 231 18.12 2.09 -16.12
N ILE A 232 19.40 2.42 -16.33
CA ILE A 232 19.84 3.79 -16.65
C ILE A 232 19.49 4.07 -18.12
N SER A 233 18.63 5.04 -18.34
CA SER A 233 18.31 5.60 -19.65
C SER A 233 18.11 7.10 -19.54
N LEU A 234 18.30 7.83 -20.63
CA LEU A 234 18.03 9.28 -20.66
C LEU A 234 16.56 9.56 -20.31
N HIS A 235 15.65 8.73 -20.78
CA HIS A 235 14.22 8.81 -20.47
C HIS A 235 13.97 8.68 -18.95
N ASN A 236 14.53 7.67 -18.29
CA ASN A 236 14.36 7.47 -16.85
C ASN A 236 14.99 8.61 -16.04
N ILE A 237 16.16 9.11 -16.45
CA ILE A 237 16.82 10.25 -15.79
C ILE A 237 15.91 11.48 -15.86
N ILE A 238 15.36 11.80 -17.03
CA ILE A 238 14.44 12.94 -17.23
C ILE A 238 13.20 12.78 -16.35
N LEU A 239 12.55 11.61 -16.34
CA LEU A 239 11.34 11.37 -15.58
C LEU A 239 11.57 11.44 -14.06
N VAL A 240 12.67 10.86 -13.56
CA VAL A 240 13.04 10.91 -12.14
C VAL A 240 13.37 12.35 -11.73
N SER A 241 14.08 13.11 -12.58
CA SER A 241 14.38 14.53 -12.34
C SER A 241 13.13 15.40 -12.38
N PHE A 242 12.20 15.12 -13.30
CA PHE A 242 10.93 15.86 -13.40
C PHE A 242 10.08 15.72 -12.14
N ARG A 243 10.19 14.61 -11.41
CA ARG A 243 9.49 14.45 -10.12
C ARG A 243 9.92 15.47 -9.07
N LEU A 244 11.17 15.93 -9.08
CA LEU A 244 11.60 17.04 -8.20
C LEU A 244 10.78 18.30 -8.49
N VAL A 245 10.64 18.63 -9.78
CA VAL A 245 9.84 19.79 -10.21
C VAL A 245 8.37 19.62 -9.82
N PHE A 246 7.84 18.41 -10.01
CA PHE A 246 6.44 18.09 -9.69
C PHE A 246 6.07 18.36 -8.23
N HIS A 247 6.98 18.08 -7.29
CA HIS A 247 6.78 18.36 -5.85
C HIS A 247 6.85 19.85 -5.47
N LEU A 248 7.29 20.71 -6.40
CA LEU A 248 7.38 22.17 -6.22
C LEU A 248 6.19 22.93 -6.83
N LEU A 249 5.37 22.25 -7.63
CA LEU A 249 4.24 22.87 -8.31
C LEU A 249 3.14 23.26 -7.32
N PRO A 250 2.43 24.38 -7.54
CA PRO A 250 1.25 24.73 -6.76
C PRO A 250 0.19 23.65 -6.78
N THR A 251 -0.53 23.47 -5.67
CA THR A 251 -1.57 22.43 -5.53
C THR A 251 -2.66 22.48 -6.59
N SER A 252 -2.99 23.68 -7.09
CA SER A 252 -3.97 23.88 -8.18
C SER A 252 -3.50 23.22 -9.49
N LEU A 253 -2.24 23.43 -9.85
CA LEU A 253 -1.66 22.84 -11.06
C LEU A 253 -1.48 21.32 -10.91
N LEU A 254 -1.13 20.88 -9.70
CA LEU A 254 -1.03 19.45 -9.41
C LEU A 254 -2.37 18.72 -9.58
N LYS A 255 -3.49 19.29 -9.15
CA LYS A 255 -4.81 18.68 -9.35
C LYS A 255 -5.10 18.41 -10.83
N VAL A 256 -4.77 19.37 -11.70
CA VAL A 256 -4.92 19.23 -13.14
C VAL A 256 -4.00 18.14 -13.71
N LEU A 257 -2.71 18.18 -13.34
CA LEU A 257 -1.75 17.19 -13.79
C LEU A 257 -2.07 15.77 -13.28
N TYR A 258 -2.55 15.63 -12.06
CA TYR A 258 -3.01 14.36 -11.51
C TYR A 258 -4.17 13.76 -12.28
N ARG A 259 -5.04 14.57 -12.86
CA ARG A 259 -6.19 14.13 -13.64
C ARG A 259 -5.78 13.58 -15.02
N TYR A 260 -4.73 14.13 -15.64
CA TYR A 260 -4.35 13.83 -17.03
C TYR A 260 -3.10 12.92 -17.16
N PHE A 261 -2.23 12.86 -16.16
CA PHE A 261 -0.92 12.18 -16.25
C PHE A 261 -0.70 11.09 -15.21
N ARG A 262 -1.74 10.65 -14.55
CA ARG A 262 -1.62 9.64 -13.49
C ARG A 262 -1.90 8.20 -13.96
#